data_901b28001f5c9f55de8ecbfe0d5f4661
#
_entry.id   901b28001f5c9f55de8ecbfe0d5f4661
#
_cell.length_a   1.000
_cell.length_b   1.000
_cell.length_c   1.000
_cell.angle_alpha   90.00
_cell.angle_beta   90.00
_cell.angle_gamma   90.00
#
_symmetry.space_group_name_H-M   'P 1'
#
loop_
_entity.id
_entity.type
_entity.pdbx_description
1 polymer ?
#
loop_
_entity_poly.entity_id
_entity_poly.type
_entity_poly.pdbx_seq_one_letter_code
_entity_poly.pdbx_strand_id
1 'polypeptide(L)'
;MSALFSKKNREVLLTPLGLNNPVTVQGLGICSALAVTAQLEPAIVMGLSVTIITAFSNFVISLLRNTIPNRIRIIVQLVVVAALVTIVSEILKAFAYDVSVQLSVYVGLIITNCILMGRLEAFAMMNGPWESFLDGIGNGLGYAKILIIVAFFRELLGAGTLFGFQVIPQAVYDLGYLNNGLMLMPPMALIICACIIWYQRAKHKELQESNN
;
A
#
# COMPACT_ATOMS: atom_id res chain seq x y z
N MET A 1 -6.47 7.59 30.07
CA MET A 1 -6.45 8.30 28.78
C MET A 1 -5.05 8.67 28.31
N SER A 2 -4.03 8.70 29.14
CA SER A 2 -2.64 9.06 28.76
C SER A 2 -1.81 7.95 28.08
N ALA A 3 -2.28 6.71 28.11
CA ALA A 3 -1.58 5.58 27.46
C ALA A 3 -1.75 5.53 25.93
N LEU A 4 -2.73 6.23 25.38
CA LEU A 4 -3.05 6.27 23.94
C LEU A 4 -1.99 7.00 23.10
N PHE A 5 -1.28 7.98 23.67
CA PHE A 5 -0.24 8.79 23.01
C PHE A 5 1.18 8.54 23.59
N SER A 6 1.47 7.32 24.05
CA SER A 6 2.83 6.96 24.46
C SER A 6 3.82 7.18 23.32
N LYS A 7 5.07 7.57 23.64
CA LYS A 7 6.17 7.69 22.65
C LYS A 7 6.29 6.44 21.77
N LYS A 8 6.09 5.25 22.35
CA LYS A 8 6.08 3.96 21.64
C LYS A 8 5.02 3.90 20.53
N ASN A 9 3.79 4.35 20.80
CA ASN A 9 2.69 4.31 19.83
C ASN A 9 2.93 5.27 18.66
N ARG A 10 3.56 6.41 18.93
CA ARG A 10 3.94 7.39 17.89
C ARG A 10 5.09 6.88 17.03
N GLU A 11 6.03 6.15 17.60
CA GLU A 11 7.09 5.49 16.83
C GLU A 11 6.52 4.41 15.92
N VAL A 12 5.64 3.54 16.41
CA VAL A 12 4.97 2.50 15.61
C VAL A 12 4.23 3.11 14.41
N LEU A 13 3.60 4.28 14.58
CA LEU A 13 2.89 4.96 13.50
C LEU A 13 3.81 5.66 12.50
N LEU A 14 4.90 6.31 12.98
CA LEU A 14 5.73 7.17 12.15
C LEU A 14 6.91 6.43 11.48
N THR A 15 7.42 5.38 12.09
CA THR A 15 8.55 4.61 11.55
C THR A 15 8.27 4.04 10.15
N PRO A 16 7.09 3.47 9.86
CA PRO A 16 6.76 2.97 8.51
C PRO A 16 6.63 4.06 7.45
N LEU A 17 6.32 5.30 7.85
CA LEU A 17 6.23 6.42 6.90
C LEU A 17 7.61 6.89 6.40
N GLY A 18 8.68 6.61 7.14
CA GLY A 18 10.03 7.06 6.84
C GLY A 18 11.04 5.95 6.67
N LEU A 19 11.71 5.60 7.76
CA LEU A 19 12.89 4.73 7.77
C LEU A 19 12.58 3.26 7.52
N ASN A 20 11.43 2.75 7.95
CA ASN A 20 11.04 1.35 7.81
C ASN A 20 9.77 1.18 6.97
N ASN A 21 9.79 1.75 5.77
CA ASN A 21 8.65 1.66 4.86
C ASN A 21 8.45 0.21 4.37
N PRO A 22 7.21 -0.31 4.37
CA PRO A 22 6.93 -1.69 3.98
C PRO A 22 7.32 -2.02 2.54
N VAL A 23 7.20 -1.07 1.62
CA VAL A 23 7.52 -1.29 0.20
C VAL A 23 9.03 -1.20 -0.05
N THR A 24 9.68 -0.15 0.46
CA THR A 24 11.07 0.15 0.10
C THR A 24 12.09 -0.62 0.93
N VAL A 25 11.77 -0.98 2.16
CA VAL A 25 12.68 -1.69 3.08
C VAL A 25 12.32 -3.16 3.21
N GLN A 26 11.03 -3.46 3.37
CA GLN A 26 10.56 -4.84 3.57
C GLN A 26 10.22 -5.54 2.24
N GLY A 27 10.13 -4.81 1.13
CA GLY A 27 9.79 -5.38 -0.19
C GLY A 27 8.34 -5.85 -0.31
N LEU A 28 7.45 -5.47 0.62
CA LEU A 28 6.06 -5.90 0.65
C LEU A 28 5.17 -4.97 -0.21
N GLY A 29 4.25 -5.55 -0.98
CA GLY A 29 3.28 -4.78 -1.77
C GLY A 29 3.76 -4.33 -3.14
N ILE A 30 4.91 -4.78 -3.62
CA ILE A 30 5.40 -4.46 -4.97
C ILE A 30 4.45 -4.97 -6.05
N CYS A 31 3.89 -6.18 -5.88
CA CYS A 31 2.96 -6.79 -6.85
C CYS A 31 1.73 -5.91 -7.11
N SER A 32 1.11 -5.40 -6.06
CA SER A 32 -0.04 -4.50 -6.18
C SER A 32 0.35 -3.11 -6.69
N ALA A 33 1.55 -2.63 -6.32
CA ALA A 33 2.09 -1.39 -6.86
C ALA A 33 2.28 -1.46 -8.39
N LEU A 34 2.71 -2.59 -8.94
CA LEU A 34 2.83 -2.79 -10.39
C LEU A 34 1.49 -2.73 -11.12
N ALA A 35 0.46 -3.34 -10.54
CA ALA A 35 -0.84 -3.49 -11.16
C ALA A 35 -1.69 -2.20 -11.13
N VAL A 36 -1.64 -1.45 -10.00
CA VAL A 36 -2.61 -0.38 -9.72
C VAL A 36 -2.09 1.02 -10.09
N THR A 37 -0.77 1.20 -10.18
CA THR A 37 -0.16 2.53 -10.36
C THR A 37 -0.18 3.07 -11.80
N ALA A 38 -0.97 2.49 -12.71
CA ALA A 38 -1.12 3.02 -14.07
C ALA A 38 -1.83 4.40 -14.09
N GLN A 39 -2.73 4.63 -13.15
CA GLN A 39 -3.47 5.86 -12.95
C GLN A 39 -3.45 6.26 -11.48
N LEU A 40 -3.54 7.56 -11.20
CA LEU A 40 -3.44 8.09 -9.84
C LEU A 40 -4.72 7.85 -9.02
N GLU A 41 -5.88 7.96 -9.65
CA GLU A 41 -7.17 7.77 -8.99
C GLU A 41 -7.31 6.38 -8.35
N PRO A 42 -7.18 5.23 -9.08
CA PRO A 42 -7.24 3.91 -8.47
C PRO A 42 -6.10 3.64 -7.48
N ALA A 43 -4.94 4.27 -7.66
CA ALA A 43 -3.83 4.13 -6.72
C ALA A 43 -4.15 4.74 -5.34
N ILE A 44 -4.81 5.90 -5.30
CA ILE A 44 -5.24 6.54 -4.05
C ILE A 44 -6.31 5.70 -3.36
N VAL A 45 -7.34 5.29 -4.12
CA VAL A 45 -8.44 4.48 -3.60
C VAL A 45 -7.92 3.16 -3.03
N MET A 46 -7.03 2.49 -3.77
CA MET A 46 -6.39 1.26 -3.31
C MET A 46 -5.55 1.48 -2.04
N GLY A 47 -4.77 2.55 -1.98
CA GLY A 47 -3.95 2.90 -0.82
C GLY A 47 -4.78 3.12 0.44
N LEU A 48 -5.89 3.85 0.33
CA LEU A 48 -6.81 4.09 1.44
C LEU A 48 -7.53 2.80 1.87
N SER A 49 -8.04 2.01 0.91
CA SER A 49 -8.73 0.75 1.19
C SER A 49 -7.81 -0.24 1.90
N VAL A 50 -6.57 -0.42 1.42
CA VAL A 50 -5.59 -1.29 2.06
C VAL A 50 -5.25 -0.80 3.47
N THR A 51 -5.13 0.52 3.70
CA THR A 51 -4.85 1.08 5.02
C THR A 51 -5.96 0.74 6.02
N ILE A 52 -7.22 0.95 5.64
CA ILE A 52 -8.38 0.65 6.49
C ILE A 52 -8.45 -0.86 6.77
N ILE A 53 -8.36 -1.68 5.74
CA ILE A 53 -8.45 -3.13 5.86
C ILE A 53 -7.32 -3.69 6.72
N THR A 54 -6.07 -3.21 6.54
CA THR A 54 -4.92 -3.64 7.34
C THR A 54 -5.10 -3.29 8.81
N ALA A 55 -5.58 -2.08 9.13
CA ALA A 55 -5.82 -1.65 10.49
C ALA A 55 -6.86 -2.54 11.20
N PHE A 56 -8.00 -2.77 10.56
CA PHE A 56 -9.06 -3.61 11.12
C PHE A 56 -8.66 -5.09 11.18
N SER A 57 -7.99 -5.63 10.16
CA SER A 57 -7.51 -7.01 10.14
C SER A 57 -6.49 -7.26 11.24
N ASN A 58 -5.53 -6.35 11.43
CA ASN A 58 -4.55 -6.44 12.52
C ASN A 58 -5.25 -6.43 13.89
N PHE A 59 -6.26 -5.59 14.07
CA PHE A 59 -7.03 -5.55 15.31
C PHE A 59 -7.76 -6.86 15.59
N VAL A 60 -8.50 -7.39 14.61
CA VAL A 60 -9.27 -8.65 14.74
C VAL A 60 -8.33 -9.84 14.96
N ILE A 61 -7.27 -9.97 14.20
CA ILE A 61 -6.32 -11.09 14.36
C ILE A 61 -5.59 -11.03 15.70
N SER A 62 -5.24 -9.84 16.18
CA SER A 62 -4.64 -9.70 17.51
C SER A 62 -5.58 -10.10 18.64
N LEU A 63 -6.90 -9.91 18.50
CA LEU A 63 -7.89 -10.44 19.43
C LEU A 63 -7.98 -11.97 19.39
N LEU A 64 -7.91 -12.54 18.20
CA LEU A 64 -8.04 -13.99 17.97
C LEU A 64 -6.75 -14.78 18.20
N ARG A 65 -5.59 -14.13 18.38
CA ARG A 65 -4.27 -14.74 18.42
C ARG A 65 -4.13 -15.93 19.37
N ASN A 66 -4.82 -15.89 20.52
CA ASN A 66 -4.74 -16.96 21.52
C ASN A 66 -5.58 -18.19 21.17
N THR A 67 -6.52 -18.05 20.23
CA THR A 67 -7.44 -19.13 19.82
C THR A 67 -6.94 -19.86 18.56
N ILE A 68 -6.04 -19.24 17.77
CA ILE A 68 -5.62 -19.75 16.47
C ILE A 68 -4.42 -20.72 16.65
N PRO A 69 -4.56 -22.01 16.30
CA PRO A 69 -3.44 -22.93 16.29
C PRO A 69 -2.46 -22.63 15.14
N ASN A 70 -1.16 -22.82 15.39
CA ASN A 70 -0.09 -22.45 14.45
C ASN A 70 -0.21 -23.10 13.05
N ARG A 71 -0.84 -24.28 12.96
CA ARG A 71 -0.95 -25.01 11.67
C ARG A 71 -1.91 -24.38 10.66
N ILE A 72 -2.97 -23.71 11.15
CA ILE A 72 -4.03 -23.15 10.30
C ILE A 72 -4.02 -21.61 10.31
N ARG A 73 -3.00 -21.00 10.89
CA ARG A 73 -2.89 -19.56 11.12
C ARG A 73 -3.08 -18.74 9.84
N ILE A 74 -2.37 -19.09 8.78
CA ILE A 74 -2.43 -18.38 7.48
C ILE A 74 -3.84 -18.48 6.87
N ILE A 75 -4.50 -19.63 7.00
CA ILE A 75 -5.85 -19.83 6.46
C ILE A 75 -6.85 -18.94 7.19
N VAL A 76 -6.78 -18.88 8.52
CA VAL A 76 -7.65 -18.01 9.33
C VAL A 76 -7.42 -16.53 9.00
N GLN A 77 -6.18 -16.10 8.85
CA GLN A 77 -5.85 -14.74 8.44
C GLN A 77 -6.47 -14.38 7.09
N LEU A 78 -6.34 -15.26 6.09
CA LEU A 78 -6.93 -15.06 4.75
C LEU A 78 -8.45 -14.96 4.81
N VAL A 79 -9.11 -15.80 5.59
CA VAL A 79 -10.58 -15.78 5.74
C VAL A 79 -11.05 -14.48 6.39
N VAL A 80 -10.38 -14.02 7.44
CA VAL A 80 -10.70 -12.76 8.10
C VAL A 80 -10.51 -11.57 7.16
N VAL A 81 -9.39 -11.53 6.43
CA VAL A 81 -9.14 -10.49 5.43
C VAL A 81 -10.19 -10.50 4.33
N ALA A 82 -10.50 -11.68 3.78
CA ALA A 82 -11.52 -11.82 2.73
C ALA A 82 -12.90 -11.32 3.20
N ALA A 83 -13.32 -11.66 4.42
CA ALA A 83 -14.57 -11.19 5.01
C ALA A 83 -14.60 -9.67 5.14
N LEU A 84 -13.52 -9.05 5.66
CA LEU A 84 -13.43 -7.59 5.79
C LEU A 84 -13.43 -6.88 4.44
N VAL A 85 -12.69 -7.41 3.46
CA VAL A 85 -12.66 -6.85 2.10
C VAL A 85 -14.04 -6.91 1.45
N THR A 86 -14.77 -8.02 1.62
CA THR A 86 -16.13 -8.15 1.09
C THR A 86 -17.07 -7.12 1.72
N ILE A 87 -17.02 -6.93 3.05
CA ILE A 87 -17.82 -5.92 3.75
C ILE A 87 -17.50 -4.52 3.21
N VAL A 88 -16.23 -4.16 3.09
CA VAL A 88 -15.82 -2.86 2.56
C VAL A 88 -16.26 -2.69 1.11
N SER A 89 -16.17 -3.72 0.28
CA SER A 89 -16.65 -3.71 -1.11
C SER A 89 -18.15 -3.46 -1.20
N GLU A 90 -18.96 -4.12 -0.37
CA GLU A 90 -20.41 -3.91 -0.37
C GLU A 90 -20.80 -2.51 0.15
N ILE A 91 -20.09 -1.99 1.14
CA ILE A 91 -20.27 -0.60 1.61
C ILE A 91 -19.95 0.39 0.48
N LEU A 92 -18.84 0.20 -0.23
CA LEU A 92 -18.46 1.06 -1.35
C LEU A 92 -19.44 1.00 -2.51
N LYS A 93 -20.01 -0.17 -2.81
CA LYS A 93 -21.09 -0.30 -3.80
C LYS A 93 -22.33 0.51 -3.45
N ALA A 94 -22.65 0.62 -2.16
CA ALA A 94 -23.81 1.35 -1.70
C ALA A 94 -23.63 2.88 -1.80
N PHE A 95 -22.41 3.40 -1.58
CA PHE A 95 -22.15 4.84 -1.50
C PHE A 95 -21.47 5.43 -2.73
N ALA A 96 -20.66 4.66 -3.46
CA ALA A 96 -19.85 5.15 -4.57
C ALA A 96 -19.72 4.07 -5.66
N TYR A 97 -20.74 3.93 -6.49
CA TYR A 97 -20.82 2.88 -7.50
C TYR A 97 -19.66 2.93 -8.51
N ASP A 98 -19.29 4.11 -9.00
CA ASP A 98 -18.20 4.29 -9.98
C ASP A 98 -16.85 3.82 -9.43
N VAL A 99 -16.56 4.17 -8.17
CA VAL A 99 -15.34 3.73 -7.45
C VAL A 99 -15.39 2.22 -7.18
N SER A 100 -16.57 1.67 -6.89
CA SER A 100 -16.76 0.24 -6.66
C SER A 100 -16.49 -0.61 -7.90
N VAL A 101 -16.87 -0.16 -9.08
CA VAL A 101 -16.57 -0.86 -10.34
C VAL A 101 -15.06 -0.95 -10.58
N GLN A 102 -14.32 0.13 -10.34
CA GLN A 102 -12.86 0.11 -10.42
C GLN A 102 -12.24 -0.81 -9.35
N LEU A 103 -12.74 -0.76 -8.11
CA LEU A 103 -12.25 -1.60 -7.02
C LEU A 103 -12.56 -3.08 -7.20
N SER A 104 -13.66 -3.45 -7.87
CA SER A 104 -14.04 -4.85 -8.07
C SER A 104 -12.96 -5.67 -8.76
N VAL A 105 -12.21 -5.04 -9.68
CA VAL A 105 -11.05 -5.65 -10.35
C VAL A 105 -9.88 -5.87 -9.37
N TYR A 106 -9.73 -5.00 -8.36
CA TYR A 106 -8.60 -5.02 -7.43
C TYR A 106 -8.89 -5.74 -6.11
N VAL A 107 -10.14 -6.16 -5.84
CA VAL A 107 -10.54 -6.87 -4.62
C VAL A 107 -9.66 -8.10 -4.38
N GLY A 108 -9.41 -8.89 -5.43
CA GLY A 108 -8.49 -10.04 -5.35
C GLY A 108 -7.06 -9.66 -4.95
N LEU A 109 -6.57 -8.53 -5.46
CA LEU A 109 -5.23 -8.01 -5.14
C LEU A 109 -5.15 -7.46 -3.72
N ILE A 110 -6.25 -7.00 -3.12
CA ILE A 110 -6.29 -6.56 -1.72
C ILE A 110 -6.20 -7.77 -0.80
N ILE A 111 -6.98 -8.82 -1.07
CA ILE A 111 -7.00 -10.05 -0.24
C ILE A 111 -5.63 -10.73 -0.22
N THR A 112 -4.98 -10.83 -1.38
CA THR A 112 -3.67 -11.48 -1.52
C THR A 112 -2.49 -10.53 -1.32
N ASN A 113 -2.72 -9.32 -0.81
CA ASN A 113 -1.66 -8.33 -0.65
C ASN A 113 -0.65 -8.76 0.41
N CYS A 114 0.62 -8.85 0.01
CA CYS A 114 1.70 -9.29 0.91
C CYS A 114 1.95 -8.33 2.09
N ILE A 115 1.55 -7.06 2.01
CA ILE A 115 1.59 -6.15 3.16
C ILE A 115 0.64 -6.62 4.26
N LEU A 116 -0.62 -6.92 3.91
CA LEU A 116 -1.61 -7.43 4.86
C LEU A 116 -1.09 -8.68 5.56
N MET A 117 -0.74 -9.69 4.77
CA MET A 117 -0.24 -10.96 5.30
C MET A 117 1.04 -10.78 6.13
N GLY A 118 1.98 -9.97 5.65
CA GLY A 118 3.23 -9.71 6.34
C GLY A 118 3.03 -9.02 7.71
N ARG A 119 2.11 -8.06 7.81
CA ARG A 119 1.83 -7.36 9.08
C ARG A 119 1.00 -8.18 10.05
N LEU A 120 0.03 -8.95 9.55
CA LEU A 120 -0.74 -9.88 10.36
C LEU A 120 0.18 -10.91 11.05
N GLU A 121 1.12 -11.47 10.28
CA GLU A 121 2.05 -12.48 10.77
C GLU A 121 3.14 -11.89 11.67
N ALA A 122 3.80 -10.81 11.25
CA ALA A 122 4.96 -10.26 11.94
C ALA A 122 4.59 -9.41 13.17
N PHE A 123 3.44 -8.76 13.18
CA PHE A 123 3.09 -7.81 14.23
C PHE A 123 1.82 -8.18 15.01
N ALA A 124 0.70 -8.46 14.34
CA ALA A 124 -0.57 -8.67 14.99
C ALA A 124 -0.61 -9.92 15.89
N MET A 125 0.12 -10.96 15.51
CA MET A 125 0.23 -12.19 16.31
C MET A 125 1.07 -12.02 17.59
N MET A 126 1.95 -11.03 17.65
CA MET A 126 2.90 -10.84 18.77
C MET A 126 2.50 -9.71 19.71
N ASN A 127 1.76 -8.71 19.23
CA ASN A 127 1.44 -7.49 19.96
C ASN A 127 -0.03 -7.39 20.34
N GLY A 128 -0.35 -6.43 21.22
CA GLY A 128 -1.72 -6.15 21.65
C GLY A 128 -2.59 -5.54 20.55
N PRO A 129 -3.94 -5.62 20.69
CA PRO A 129 -4.85 -5.20 19.63
C PRO A 129 -4.74 -3.70 19.30
N TRP A 130 -4.50 -2.85 20.28
CA TRP A 130 -4.36 -1.42 20.06
C TRP A 130 -3.07 -1.05 19.30
N GLU A 131 -1.94 -1.65 19.70
CA GLU A 131 -0.66 -1.45 19.00
C GLU A 131 -0.73 -1.98 17.58
N SER A 132 -1.40 -3.12 17.36
CA SER A 132 -1.59 -3.72 16.04
C SER A 132 -2.47 -2.86 15.12
N PHE A 133 -3.49 -2.21 15.66
CA PHE A 133 -4.31 -1.27 14.91
C PHE A 133 -3.50 -0.07 14.41
N LEU A 134 -2.69 0.54 15.29
CA LEU A 134 -1.81 1.66 14.92
C LEU A 134 -0.73 1.27 13.92
N ASP A 135 -0.17 0.07 14.06
CA ASP A 135 0.79 -0.48 13.10
C ASP A 135 0.16 -0.66 11.70
N GLY A 136 -1.07 -1.14 11.65
CA GLY A 136 -1.84 -1.26 10.40
C GLY A 136 -2.03 0.07 9.69
N ILE A 137 -2.37 1.14 10.43
CA ILE A 137 -2.49 2.49 9.87
C ILE A 137 -1.13 2.99 9.38
N GLY A 138 -0.07 2.87 10.19
CA GLY A 138 1.26 3.36 9.84
C GLY A 138 1.82 2.70 8.58
N ASN A 139 1.75 1.37 8.49
CA ASN A 139 2.22 0.63 7.33
C ASN A 139 1.33 0.84 6.10
N GLY A 140 0.01 0.92 6.28
CA GLY A 140 -0.91 1.23 5.20
C GLY A 140 -0.66 2.60 4.58
N LEU A 141 -0.47 3.64 5.40
CA LEU A 141 -0.11 4.98 4.93
C LEU A 141 1.29 5.01 4.27
N GLY A 142 2.25 4.27 4.81
CA GLY A 142 3.57 4.11 4.20
C GLY A 142 3.49 3.51 2.80
N TYR A 143 2.63 2.50 2.62
CA TYR A 143 2.33 1.89 1.33
C TYR A 143 1.62 2.87 0.38
N ALA A 144 0.56 3.53 0.83
CA ALA A 144 -0.20 4.49 0.04
C ALA A 144 0.70 5.61 -0.50
N LYS A 145 1.62 6.11 0.34
CA LYS A 145 2.62 7.12 -0.06
C LYS A 145 3.44 6.67 -1.28
N ILE A 146 3.96 5.44 -1.26
CA ILE A 146 4.77 4.93 -2.37
C ILE A 146 3.91 4.72 -3.62
N LEU A 147 2.69 4.17 -3.48
CA LEU A 147 1.77 4.04 -4.61
C LEU A 147 1.50 5.37 -5.31
N ILE A 148 1.19 6.40 -4.53
CA ILE A 148 0.90 7.73 -5.07
C ILE A 148 2.11 8.31 -5.80
N ILE A 149 3.32 8.17 -5.24
CA ILE A 149 4.54 8.65 -5.89
C ILE A 149 4.77 7.92 -7.21
N VAL A 150 4.67 6.60 -7.24
CA VAL A 150 4.87 5.80 -8.46
C VAL A 150 3.79 6.12 -9.51
N ALA A 151 2.52 6.20 -9.09
CA ALA A 151 1.40 6.52 -9.97
C ALA A 151 1.55 7.93 -10.57
N PHE A 152 1.96 8.90 -9.78
CA PHE A 152 2.21 10.26 -10.24
C PHE A 152 3.23 10.31 -11.38
N PHE A 153 4.38 9.66 -11.22
CA PHE A 153 5.39 9.63 -12.28
C PHE A 153 4.92 8.88 -13.52
N ARG A 154 4.21 7.76 -13.34
CA ARG A 154 3.72 6.95 -14.45
C ARG A 154 2.63 7.64 -15.24
N GLU A 155 1.66 8.25 -14.59
CA GLU A 155 0.57 8.96 -15.26
C GLU A 155 1.09 10.23 -15.95
N LEU A 156 1.93 11.01 -15.28
CA LEU A 156 2.49 12.24 -15.83
C LEU A 156 3.33 11.98 -17.10
N LEU A 157 4.23 10.99 -17.05
CA LEU A 157 5.16 10.71 -18.17
C LEU A 157 4.56 9.76 -19.22
N GLY A 158 3.59 8.93 -18.84
CA GLY A 158 2.97 7.96 -19.73
C GLY A 158 1.76 8.50 -20.47
N ALA A 159 0.82 9.13 -19.77
CA ALA A 159 -0.41 9.65 -20.35
C ALA A 159 -0.38 11.18 -20.56
N GLY A 160 0.48 11.90 -19.86
CA GLY A 160 0.49 13.37 -19.87
C GLY A 160 -0.73 13.99 -19.17
N THR A 161 -1.47 13.18 -18.42
CA THR A 161 -2.65 13.57 -17.67
C THR A 161 -2.39 13.41 -16.17
N LEU A 162 -3.14 14.13 -15.34
CA LEU A 162 -3.24 13.92 -13.90
C LEU A 162 -4.71 13.99 -13.52
N PHE A 163 -5.25 12.97 -12.89
CA PHE A 163 -6.69 12.85 -12.58
C PHE A 163 -7.59 13.01 -13.82
N GLY A 164 -7.15 12.55 -15.00
CA GLY A 164 -7.90 12.71 -16.24
C GLY A 164 -7.82 14.12 -16.88
N PHE A 165 -7.20 15.08 -16.23
CA PHE A 165 -6.96 16.41 -16.81
C PHE A 165 -5.64 16.44 -17.56
N GLN A 166 -5.64 16.94 -18.80
CA GLN A 166 -4.41 17.18 -19.57
C GLN A 166 -3.55 18.24 -18.87
N VAL A 167 -2.40 17.84 -18.34
CA VAL A 167 -1.43 18.75 -17.70
C VAL A 167 -0.39 19.23 -18.71
N ILE A 168 -0.05 18.41 -19.71
CA ILE A 168 0.89 18.78 -20.75
C ILE A 168 0.14 19.64 -21.79
N PRO A 169 0.52 20.93 -21.97
CA PRO A 169 -0.12 21.82 -22.93
C PRO A 169 0.13 21.31 -24.36
N GLN A 170 -0.84 21.52 -25.25
CA GLN A 170 -0.77 21.09 -26.65
C GLN A 170 0.47 21.61 -27.40
N ALA A 171 0.99 22.76 -26.98
CA ALA A 171 2.23 23.31 -27.53
C ALA A 171 3.45 22.36 -27.41
N VAL A 172 3.47 21.47 -26.41
CA VAL A 172 4.54 20.48 -26.24
C VAL A 172 4.35 19.31 -27.20
N TYR A 173 3.11 18.93 -27.50
CA TYR A 173 2.79 17.92 -28.51
C TYR A 173 3.14 18.41 -29.93
N ASP A 174 2.93 19.69 -30.21
CA ASP A 174 3.31 20.32 -31.50
C ASP A 174 4.83 20.40 -31.69
N LEU A 175 5.62 20.39 -30.63
CA LEU A 175 7.08 20.28 -30.64
C LEU A 175 7.59 18.85 -30.91
N GLY A 176 6.67 17.87 -31.10
CA GLY A 176 7.03 16.48 -31.39
C GLY A 176 7.10 15.56 -30.16
N TYR A 177 6.59 15.97 -29.02
CA TYR A 177 6.48 15.09 -27.83
C TYR A 177 5.42 14.04 -28.08
N LEU A 178 5.81 12.76 -28.01
CA LEU A 178 4.90 11.62 -28.02
C LEU A 178 4.82 11.02 -26.61
N ASN A 179 3.61 10.72 -26.15
CA ASN A 179 3.40 10.03 -24.88
C ASN A 179 4.17 8.72 -24.86
N ASN A 180 4.95 8.51 -23.79
CA ASN A 180 5.75 7.31 -23.66
C ASN A 180 4.91 6.14 -23.11
N GLY A 181 4.29 5.36 -24.01
CA GLY A 181 3.49 4.18 -23.65
C GLY A 181 4.26 3.13 -22.84
N LEU A 182 5.59 3.12 -22.91
CA LEU A 182 6.43 2.23 -22.09
C LEU A 182 6.29 2.52 -20.58
N MET A 183 6.03 3.78 -20.21
CA MET A 183 5.80 4.18 -18.81
C MET A 183 4.56 3.54 -18.19
N LEU A 184 3.53 3.24 -19.00
CA LEU A 184 2.31 2.59 -18.52
C LEU A 184 2.49 1.07 -18.36
N MET A 185 3.56 0.48 -18.90
CA MET A 185 3.83 -0.94 -18.75
C MET A 185 4.33 -1.29 -17.33
N PRO A 186 4.01 -2.51 -16.82
CA PRO A 186 4.44 -2.96 -15.49
C PRO A 186 5.96 -2.93 -15.25
N PRO A 187 6.85 -3.25 -16.22
CA PRO A 187 8.30 -3.19 -15.99
C PRO A 187 8.80 -1.81 -15.57
N MET A 188 8.17 -0.74 -16.08
CA MET A 188 8.58 0.63 -15.72
C MET A 188 8.26 0.98 -14.28
N ALA A 189 7.17 0.43 -13.72
CA ALA A 189 6.88 0.58 -12.30
C ALA A 189 7.98 -0.03 -11.41
N LEU A 190 8.54 -1.18 -11.81
CA LEU A 190 9.69 -1.79 -11.13
C LEU A 190 10.92 -0.88 -11.14
N ILE A 191 11.22 -0.28 -12.29
CA ILE A 191 12.37 0.64 -12.44
C ILE A 191 12.17 1.87 -11.53
N ILE A 192 10.98 2.47 -11.51
CA ILE A 192 10.67 3.61 -10.65
C ILE A 192 10.79 3.21 -9.17
N CYS A 193 10.21 2.07 -8.76
CA CYS A 193 10.35 1.55 -7.40
C CYS A 193 11.83 1.32 -7.03
N ALA A 194 12.61 0.72 -7.92
CA ALA A 194 14.04 0.50 -7.71
C ALA A 194 14.81 1.83 -7.54
N CYS A 195 14.50 2.85 -8.32
CA CYS A 195 15.09 4.19 -8.19
C CYS A 195 14.72 4.84 -6.83
N ILE A 196 13.47 4.68 -6.37
CA ILE A 196 13.02 5.18 -5.07
C ILE A 196 13.77 4.47 -3.94
N ILE A 197 13.91 3.14 -4.02
CA ILE A 197 14.66 2.34 -3.04
C ILE A 197 16.13 2.75 -3.03
N TRP A 198 16.73 2.89 -4.21
CA TRP A 198 18.13 3.32 -4.33
C TRP A 198 18.34 4.71 -3.72
N TYR A 199 17.46 5.67 -4.03
CA TYR A 199 17.54 7.02 -3.45
C TYR A 199 17.41 7.00 -1.91
N GLN A 200 16.46 6.21 -1.39
CA GLN A 200 16.26 6.09 0.05
C GLN A 200 17.48 5.46 0.75
N ARG A 201 18.05 4.39 0.19
CA ARG A 201 19.26 3.74 0.72
C ARG A 201 20.50 4.63 0.61
N ALA A 202 20.62 5.40 -0.47
CA ALA A 202 21.72 6.36 -0.61
C ALA A 202 21.67 7.47 0.43
N LYS A 203 20.46 7.93 0.80
CA LYS A 203 20.27 8.98 1.82
C LYS A 203 20.43 8.46 3.25
N HIS A 204 20.08 7.21 3.52
CA HIS A 204 20.14 6.58 4.84
C HIS A 204 21.12 5.41 4.80
N LYS A 205 22.38 5.69 5.18
CA LYS A 205 23.46 4.68 5.22
C LYS A 205 23.18 3.52 6.18
N GLU A 206 22.34 3.72 7.18
CA GLU A 206 21.91 2.68 8.14
C GLU A 206 21.10 1.55 7.47
N LEU A 207 20.48 1.81 6.30
CA LEU A 207 19.72 0.83 5.52
C LEU A 207 20.58 0.07 4.50
N GLN A 208 21.87 0.40 4.41
CA GLN A 208 22.81 -0.33 3.56
C GLN A 208 23.26 -1.58 4.34
N GLU A 209 23.08 -2.74 3.72
CA GLU A 209 23.66 -3.98 4.24
C GLU A 209 25.18 -3.80 4.26
N SER A 210 25.79 -3.99 5.44
CA SER A 210 27.25 -4.06 5.55
C SER A 210 27.67 -5.30 4.75
N ASN A 211 28.36 -5.10 3.63
CA ASN A 211 29.06 -6.17 2.94
C ASN A 211 30.14 -6.74 3.88
N ASN A 212 29.78 -7.77 4.63
CA ASN A 212 30.72 -8.70 5.27
C ASN A 212 30.62 -10.05 4.61
#